data_8c82bc3587d4a7bd3972e09bb7f53cf3
#
_entry.id   8c82bc3587d4a7bd3972e09bb7f53cf3
#
_cell.length_a   1.000
_cell.length_b   1.000
_cell.length_c   1.000
_cell.angle_alpha   90.00
_cell.angle_beta   90.00
_cell.angle_gamma   90.00
#
_symmetry.space_group_name_H-M   'P 1'
#
loop_
_entity.id
_entity.type
_entity.pdbx_description
1 polymer ?
#
loop_
_entity_poly.entity_id
_entity_poly.type
_entity_poly.pdbx_seq_one_letter_code
_entity_poly.pdbx_strand_id
1 'polypeptide(L)'
;ECILAAEAHVKTDDDKRTVVTCGKMDIEPNCSNVIPETVRFSLEVRDKDETKIDRFMNEIIDLIVAIAEKRQVNCEIKEHSKSSPLHLTDRLIDAMSKHAAALDLPYKVMDSGAVHDACMIAKYAQTGMIFVPSINGRSHVPEENTNDADIAAGVQFLLDTVLHELHEVK
;
A
#
# COMPACT_ATOMS: atom_id res chain seq x y z
N GLU A 1 15.32 13.20 -12.54
CA GLU A 1 16.47 12.50 -11.97
C GLU A 1 16.13 11.92 -10.60
N CYS A 2 15.62 12.71 -9.64
CA CYS A 2 15.26 12.24 -8.29
C CYS A 2 14.30 11.05 -8.30
N ILE A 3 13.21 11.09 -9.08
CA ILE A 3 12.23 10.00 -9.16
C ILE A 3 12.86 8.71 -9.70
N LEU A 4 13.70 8.82 -10.73
CA LEU A 4 14.42 7.66 -11.28
C LEU A 4 15.44 7.09 -10.30
N ALA A 5 16.10 7.96 -9.52
CA ALA A 5 17.02 7.52 -8.48
C ALA A 5 16.30 6.80 -7.35
N ALA A 6 15.14 7.33 -6.90
CA ALA A 6 14.30 6.68 -5.90
C ALA A 6 13.81 5.31 -6.37
N GLU A 7 13.32 5.20 -7.61
CA GLU A 7 12.91 3.94 -8.23
C GLU A 7 14.06 2.93 -8.29
N ALA A 8 15.22 3.36 -8.77
CA ALA A 8 16.39 2.49 -8.87
C ALA A 8 16.85 2.00 -7.49
N HIS A 9 16.80 2.88 -6.50
CA HIS A 9 17.23 2.55 -5.15
C HIS A 9 16.31 1.51 -4.49
N VAL A 10 14.99 1.68 -4.58
CA VAL A 10 14.03 0.71 -4.03
C VAL A 10 14.12 -0.66 -4.70
N LYS A 11 14.51 -0.72 -5.98
CA LYS A 11 14.76 -1.99 -6.69
C LYS A 11 15.95 -2.78 -6.14
N THR A 12 16.78 -2.20 -5.27
CA THR A 12 17.84 -2.93 -4.55
C THR A 12 17.35 -3.74 -3.37
N ASP A 13 16.07 -3.60 -3.01
CA ASP A 13 15.46 -4.40 -1.93
C ASP A 13 15.45 -5.88 -2.30
N ASP A 14 16.03 -6.72 -1.44
CA ASP A 14 16.25 -8.15 -1.71
C ASP A 14 14.94 -8.91 -1.91
N ASP A 15 13.91 -8.59 -1.12
CA ASP A 15 12.60 -9.27 -1.21
C ASP A 15 11.62 -8.58 -2.18
N LYS A 16 12.02 -7.47 -2.78
CA LYS A 16 11.27 -6.70 -3.79
C LYS A 16 9.85 -6.32 -3.36
N ARG A 17 9.64 -6.09 -2.07
CA ARG A 17 8.33 -5.72 -1.50
C ARG A 17 8.17 -4.23 -1.31
N THR A 18 9.27 -3.53 -1.02
CA THR A 18 9.25 -2.08 -0.89
C THR A 18 8.90 -1.45 -2.23
N VAL A 19 7.95 -0.54 -2.21
CA VAL A 19 7.54 0.23 -3.40
C VAL A 19 7.68 1.72 -3.13
N VAL A 20 8.06 2.47 -4.17
CA VAL A 20 8.06 3.93 -4.16
C VAL A 20 7.16 4.44 -5.28
N THR A 21 6.32 5.41 -4.97
CA THR A 21 5.39 6.01 -5.93
C THR A 21 5.54 7.52 -5.96
N CYS A 22 5.62 8.08 -7.17
CA CYS A 22 5.44 9.50 -7.41
C CYS A 22 4.02 9.73 -7.95
N GLY A 23 3.09 10.07 -7.06
CA GLY A 23 1.66 10.18 -7.42
C GLY A 23 1.23 11.56 -7.88
N LYS A 24 2.02 12.61 -7.60
CA LYS A 24 1.70 14.00 -7.95
C LYS A 24 2.95 14.74 -8.38
N MET A 25 2.80 15.62 -9.37
CA MET A 25 3.83 16.55 -9.81
C MET A 25 3.19 17.87 -10.25
N ASP A 26 3.68 18.97 -9.68
CA ASP A 26 3.31 20.32 -10.06
C ASP A 26 4.55 21.04 -10.60
N ILE A 27 4.42 21.74 -11.73
CA ILE A 27 5.51 22.41 -12.44
C ILE A 27 5.13 23.86 -12.67
N GLU A 28 6.02 24.79 -12.34
CA GLU A 28 5.83 26.23 -12.55
C GLU A 28 6.97 26.79 -13.39
N PRO A 29 6.66 27.60 -14.44
CA PRO A 29 5.36 28.09 -14.89
C PRO A 29 4.60 27.12 -15.80
N ASN A 30 5.06 25.87 -16.03
CA ASN A 30 4.45 24.84 -16.87
C ASN A 30 4.19 25.31 -18.32
N CYS A 31 5.17 25.98 -18.90
CA CYS A 31 5.19 26.44 -20.29
C CYS A 31 6.19 25.63 -21.11
N SER A 32 5.81 25.26 -22.34
CA SER A 32 6.58 24.34 -23.18
C SER A 32 7.96 24.86 -23.62
N ASN A 33 8.17 26.17 -23.57
CA ASN A 33 9.40 26.86 -24.02
C ASN A 33 10.15 27.57 -22.88
N VAL A 34 9.82 27.28 -21.63
CA VAL A 34 10.43 27.88 -20.45
C VAL A 34 10.99 26.77 -19.56
N ILE A 35 12.24 26.92 -19.12
CA ILE A 35 12.81 26.03 -18.08
C ILE A 35 12.03 26.25 -16.79
N PRO A 36 11.53 25.18 -16.15
CA PRO A 36 10.79 25.30 -14.89
C PRO A 36 11.63 25.98 -13.80
N GLU A 37 11.03 26.94 -13.10
CA GLU A 37 11.61 27.57 -11.92
C GLU A 37 11.42 26.67 -10.68
N THR A 38 10.23 26.10 -10.56
CA THR A 38 9.87 25.23 -9.44
C THR A 38 9.21 23.95 -9.91
N VAL A 39 9.64 22.83 -9.35
CA VAL A 39 8.98 21.53 -9.51
C VAL A 39 8.70 20.97 -8.11
N ARG A 40 7.42 20.67 -7.83
CA ARG A 40 6.99 19.98 -6.61
C ARG A 40 6.50 18.59 -6.99
N PHE A 41 6.92 17.59 -6.27
CA PHE A 41 6.44 16.21 -6.47
C PHE A 41 6.33 15.47 -5.14
N SER A 42 5.41 14.52 -5.08
CA SER A 42 5.27 13.63 -3.93
C SER A 42 6.06 12.34 -4.15
N LEU A 43 6.65 11.83 -3.08
CA LEU A 43 7.14 10.45 -3.02
C LEU A 43 6.50 9.75 -1.83
N GLU A 44 6.04 8.55 -2.04
CA GLU A 44 5.48 7.68 -1.01
C GLU A 44 6.21 6.34 -1.05
N VAL A 45 6.75 5.93 0.10
CA VAL A 45 7.38 4.61 0.28
C VAL A 45 6.42 3.74 1.07
N ARG A 46 6.19 2.51 0.58
CA ARG A 46 5.34 1.52 1.25
C ARG A 46 6.07 0.20 1.40
N ASP A 47 5.96 -0.39 2.58
CA ASP A 47 6.37 -1.74 2.92
C ASP A 47 5.54 -2.22 4.11
N LYS A 48 5.55 -3.51 4.41
CA LYS A 48 4.99 -4.07 5.65
C LYS A 48 5.94 -3.98 6.85
N ASP A 49 7.20 -3.67 6.62
CA ASP A 49 8.23 -3.48 7.62
C ASP A 49 8.54 -1.99 7.79
N GLU A 50 8.17 -1.43 8.94
CA GLU A 50 8.38 -0.02 9.27
C GLU A 50 9.87 0.36 9.22
N THR A 51 10.76 -0.55 9.63
CA THR A 51 12.20 -0.27 9.62
C THR A 51 12.74 -0.13 8.20
N LYS A 52 12.16 -0.87 7.24
CA LYS A 52 12.46 -0.71 5.82
C LYS A 52 11.94 0.60 5.28
N ILE A 53 10.70 0.99 5.62
CA ILE A 53 10.14 2.27 5.23
C ILE A 53 11.06 3.40 5.66
N ASP A 54 11.46 3.43 6.94
CA ASP A 54 12.32 4.46 7.49
C ASP A 54 13.70 4.48 6.82
N ARG A 55 14.29 3.31 6.62
CA ARG A 55 15.58 3.20 5.95
C ARG A 55 15.52 3.73 4.52
N PHE A 56 14.62 3.21 3.69
CA PHE A 56 14.50 3.63 2.30
C PHE A 56 14.13 5.11 2.17
N MET A 57 13.26 5.62 3.05
CA MET A 57 12.90 7.04 3.03
C MET A 57 14.13 7.91 3.30
N ASN A 58 14.93 7.60 4.33
CA ASN A 58 16.13 8.36 4.65
C ASN A 58 17.15 8.29 3.51
N GLU A 59 17.41 7.10 2.98
CA GLU A 59 18.35 6.90 1.87
C GLU A 59 17.88 7.65 0.59
N ILE A 60 16.57 7.68 0.30
CA ILE A 60 16.01 8.46 -0.82
C ILE A 60 16.15 9.96 -0.58
N ILE A 61 15.95 10.44 0.64
CA ILE A 61 16.17 11.85 1.00
C ILE A 61 17.62 12.25 0.73
N ASP A 62 18.58 11.44 1.17
CA ASP A 62 20.00 11.68 0.95
C ASP A 62 20.35 11.72 -0.56
N LEU A 63 19.78 10.80 -1.34
CA LEU A 63 19.93 10.79 -2.80
C LEU A 63 19.37 12.06 -3.46
N ILE A 64 18.21 12.53 -3.02
CA ILE A 64 17.57 13.75 -3.54
C ILE A 64 18.43 14.97 -3.21
N VAL A 65 18.93 15.09 -1.98
CA VAL A 65 19.80 16.18 -1.56
C VAL A 65 21.08 16.19 -2.39
N ALA A 66 21.73 15.04 -2.56
CA ALA A 66 22.96 14.93 -3.37
C ALA A 66 22.72 15.29 -4.85
N ILE A 67 21.56 14.93 -5.41
CA ILE A 67 21.19 15.32 -6.78
C ILE A 67 20.96 16.83 -6.86
N ALA A 68 20.29 17.44 -5.88
CA ALA A 68 20.05 18.87 -5.84
C ALA A 68 21.35 19.67 -5.75
N GLU A 69 22.27 19.26 -4.88
CA GLU A 69 23.61 19.85 -4.77
C GLU A 69 24.39 19.75 -6.09
N LYS A 70 24.43 18.55 -6.69
CA LYS A 70 25.08 18.33 -8.00
C LYS A 70 24.50 19.23 -9.09
N ARG A 71 23.20 19.46 -9.07
CA ARG A 71 22.47 20.27 -10.04
C ARG A 71 22.45 21.78 -9.70
N GLN A 72 22.96 22.15 -8.52
CA GLN A 72 22.96 23.51 -8.02
C GLN A 72 21.55 24.13 -7.95
N VAL A 73 20.57 23.32 -7.50
CA VAL A 73 19.19 23.76 -7.27
C VAL A 73 18.86 23.70 -5.78
N ASN A 74 18.00 24.58 -5.33
CA ASN A 74 17.47 24.54 -3.98
C ASN A 74 16.53 23.35 -3.83
N CYS A 75 16.61 22.67 -2.69
CA CYS A 75 15.75 21.54 -2.37
C CYS A 75 15.11 21.75 -1.00
N GLU A 76 13.80 21.64 -0.93
CA GLU A 76 13.04 21.62 0.32
C GLU A 76 12.27 20.30 0.40
N ILE A 77 12.41 19.57 1.50
CA ILE A 77 11.73 18.29 1.72
C ILE A 77 10.80 18.45 2.91
N LYS A 78 9.54 18.04 2.73
CA LYS A 78 8.51 18.08 3.77
C LYS A 78 7.90 16.70 3.92
N GLU A 79 7.89 16.19 5.14
CA GLU A 79 7.10 15.00 5.48
C GLU A 79 5.63 15.44 5.62
N HIS A 80 4.73 14.77 4.89
CA HIS A 80 3.29 15.04 4.94
C HIS A 80 2.54 14.11 5.87
N SER A 81 2.91 12.83 5.87
CA SER A 81 2.28 11.82 6.72
C SER A 81 3.18 10.61 6.86
N LYS A 82 3.11 9.98 8.02
CA LYS A 82 3.69 8.68 8.29
C LYS A 82 2.64 7.81 8.96
N SER A 83 2.49 6.58 8.50
CA SER A 83 1.66 5.56 9.14
C SER A 83 2.46 4.27 9.28
N SER A 84 2.41 3.67 10.46
CA SER A 84 3.05 2.39 10.69
C SER A 84 2.24 1.27 10.04
N PRO A 85 2.89 0.29 9.40
CA PRO A 85 2.25 -0.94 8.97
C PRO A 85 1.56 -1.63 10.15
N LEU A 86 0.44 -2.28 9.88
CA LEU A 86 -0.31 -3.00 10.88
C LEU A 86 -0.50 -4.45 10.46
N HIS A 87 -0.14 -5.37 11.35
CA HIS A 87 -0.47 -6.77 11.20
C HIS A 87 -1.87 -7.03 11.77
N LEU A 88 -2.75 -7.63 10.98
CA LEU A 88 -4.07 -8.03 11.43
C LEU A 88 -3.99 -9.28 12.30
N THR A 89 -5.10 -9.64 12.95
CA THR A 89 -5.12 -10.70 13.96
C THR A 89 -4.88 -12.08 13.36
N ASP A 90 -3.76 -12.73 13.70
CA ASP A 90 -3.37 -14.06 13.21
C ASP A 90 -4.46 -15.10 13.42
N ARG A 91 -5.10 -15.10 14.60
CA ARG A 91 -6.20 -16.02 14.91
C ARG A 91 -7.33 -15.94 13.88
N LEU A 92 -7.70 -14.72 13.46
CA LEU A 92 -8.76 -14.53 12.46
C LEU A 92 -8.28 -14.92 11.06
N ILE A 93 -7.02 -14.62 10.72
CA ILE A 93 -6.43 -15.03 9.43
C ILE A 93 -6.42 -16.56 9.32
N ASP A 94 -6.00 -17.25 10.38
CA ASP A 94 -5.97 -18.72 10.45
C ASP A 94 -7.38 -19.31 10.40
N ALA A 95 -8.34 -18.75 11.15
CA ALA A 95 -9.72 -19.19 11.14
C ALA A 95 -10.34 -19.07 9.74
N MET A 96 -10.19 -17.91 9.10
CA MET A 96 -10.66 -17.69 7.73
C MET A 96 -9.99 -18.64 6.73
N SER A 97 -8.68 -18.87 6.86
CA SER A 97 -7.94 -19.79 5.98
C SER A 97 -8.45 -21.22 6.10
N LYS A 98 -8.66 -21.71 7.33
CA LYS A 98 -9.23 -23.04 7.60
C LYS A 98 -10.66 -23.15 7.06
N HIS A 99 -11.46 -22.11 7.26
CA HIS A 99 -12.85 -22.08 6.78
C HIS A 99 -12.93 -22.11 5.25
N ALA A 100 -12.10 -21.31 4.56
CA ALA A 100 -12.01 -21.31 3.10
C ALA A 100 -11.60 -22.68 2.57
N ALA A 101 -10.61 -23.33 3.20
CA ALA A 101 -10.18 -24.68 2.83
C ALA A 101 -11.29 -25.73 3.04
N ALA A 102 -12.06 -25.63 4.13
CA ALA A 102 -13.18 -26.53 4.40
C ALA A 102 -14.32 -26.40 3.37
N LEU A 103 -14.48 -25.22 2.78
CA LEU A 103 -15.46 -24.95 1.72
C LEU A 103 -14.93 -25.20 0.31
N ASP A 104 -13.69 -25.69 0.17
CA ASP A 104 -12.98 -25.87 -1.11
C ASP A 104 -12.94 -24.58 -1.95
N LEU A 105 -12.86 -23.43 -1.28
CA LEU A 105 -12.73 -22.12 -1.92
C LEU A 105 -11.24 -21.82 -2.20
N PRO A 106 -10.89 -21.41 -3.42
CA PRO A 106 -9.55 -20.93 -3.70
C PRO A 106 -9.30 -19.62 -2.95
N TYR A 107 -8.22 -19.58 -2.17
CA TYR A 107 -7.87 -18.38 -1.42
C TYR A 107 -6.36 -18.12 -1.41
N LYS A 108 -5.99 -16.91 -1.05
CA LYS A 108 -4.60 -16.51 -0.84
C LYS A 108 -4.52 -15.55 0.35
N VAL A 109 -3.64 -15.87 1.30
CA VAL A 109 -3.22 -14.89 2.32
C VAL A 109 -2.24 -13.93 1.70
N MET A 110 -2.48 -12.63 1.84
CA MET A 110 -1.69 -11.60 1.18
C MET A 110 -1.60 -10.34 2.03
N ASP A 111 -0.52 -9.57 1.82
CA ASP A 111 -0.40 -8.24 2.38
C ASP A 111 -1.25 -7.26 1.55
N SER A 112 -1.84 -6.24 2.20
CA SER A 112 -2.46 -5.11 1.50
C SER A 112 -1.45 -3.97 1.37
N GLY A 113 -1.31 -3.43 0.18
CA GLY A 113 -0.51 -2.23 -0.06
C GLY A 113 -1.24 -0.93 0.24
N ALA A 114 -2.51 -0.97 0.69
CA ALA A 114 -3.34 0.19 0.96
C ALA A 114 -3.62 0.35 2.46
N VAL A 115 -3.93 1.58 2.87
CA VAL A 115 -4.47 1.87 4.20
C VAL A 115 -5.99 1.64 4.17
N HIS A 116 -6.49 0.93 5.18
CA HIS A 116 -7.91 0.60 5.33
C HIS A 116 -8.45 1.07 6.68
N ASP A 117 -9.74 1.30 6.78
CA ASP A 117 -10.41 1.60 8.06
C ASP A 117 -10.20 0.50 9.10
N ALA A 118 -10.01 -0.75 8.64
CA ALA A 118 -9.61 -1.87 9.46
C ALA A 118 -8.35 -1.60 10.30
N CYS A 119 -7.41 -0.79 9.81
CA CYS A 119 -6.22 -0.38 10.54
C CYS A 119 -6.55 0.46 11.78
N MET A 120 -7.64 1.21 11.75
CA MET A 120 -8.09 1.99 12.90
C MET A 120 -8.76 1.10 13.95
N ILE A 121 -9.58 0.15 13.49
CA ILE A 121 -10.33 -0.78 14.35
C ILE A 121 -9.35 -1.78 15.02
N ALA A 122 -8.35 -2.25 14.28
CA ALA A 122 -7.39 -3.25 14.77
C ALA A 122 -6.55 -2.78 15.96
N LYS A 123 -6.52 -1.47 16.24
CA LYS A 123 -5.89 -0.93 17.48
C LYS A 123 -6.70 -1.25 18.74
N TYR A 124 -7.98 -1.59 18.59
CA TYR A 124 -8.91 -1.75 19.71
C TYR A 124 -9.62 -3.11 19.72
N ALA A 125 -9.66 -3.80 18.59
CA ALA A 125 -10.35 -5.07 18.44
C ALA A 125 -9.59 -6.03 17.52
N GLN A 126 -9.82 -7.33 17.68
CA GLN A 126 -9.36 -8.34 16.75
C GLN A 126 -10.00 -8.08 15.37
N THR A 127 -9.18 -8.00 14.34
CA THR A 127 -9.61 -7.58 13.02
C THR A 127 -9.03 -8.48 11.95
N GLY A 128 -9.85 -8.87 10.98
CA GLY A 128 -9.47 -9.54 9.75
C GLY A 128 -10.05 -8.80 8.55
N MET A 129 -9.55 -9.08 7.36
CA MET A 129 -10.08 -8.54 6.10
C MET A 129 -10.22 -9.65 5.06
N ILE A 130 -11.24 -9.52 4.24
CA ILE A 130 -11.50 -10.38 3.08
C ILE A 130 -11.50 -9.49 1.85
N PHE A 131 -10.72 -9.87 0.84
CA PHE A 131 -10.72 -9.24 -0.46
C PHE A 131 -11.42 -10.12 -1.49
N VAL A 132 -12.06 -9.48 -2.44
CA VAL A 132 -12.58 -10.11 -3.66
C VAL A 132 -11.77 -9.66 -4.87
N PRO A 133 -11.64 -10.48 -5.94
CA PRO A 133 -10.87 -10.11 -7.11
C PRO A 133 -11.42 -8.87 -7.81
N SER A 134 -10.56 -7.89 -8.09
CA SER A 134 -10.88 -6.79 -8.99
C SER A 134 -10.58 -7.16 -10.44
N ILE A 135 -11.46 -6.79 -11.37
CA ILE A 135 -11.30 -7.04 -12.81
C ILE A 135 -10.03 -6.32 -13.28
N ASN A 136 -9.12 -7.10 -13.88
CA ASN A 136 -7.79 -6.64 -14.32
C ASN A 136 -6.91 -6.06 -13.19
N GLY A 137 -7.21 -6.34 -11.92
CA GLY A 137 -6.46 -5.82 -10.77
C GLY A 137 -6.52 -4.30 -10.64
N ARG A 138 -7.53 -3.64 -11.21
CA ARG A 138 -7.67 -2.18 -11.15
C ARG A 138 -8.20 -1.73 -9.81
N SER A 139 -7.62 -0.64 -9.28
CA SER A 139 -8.07 0.02 -8.05
C SER A 139 -7.83 1.53 -8.16
N HIS A 140 -8.64 2.33 -7.46
CA HIS A 140 -8.59 3.80 -7.45
C HIS A 140 -8.80 4.46 -8.83
N VAL A 141 -9.52 3.80 -9.73
CA VAL A 141 -9.88 4.29 -11.06
C VAL A 141 -11.38 4.09 -11.33
N PRO A 142 -12.00 4.89 -12.25
CA PRO A 142 -13.43 4.77 -12.52
C PRO A 142 -13.87 3.38 -13.07
N GLU A 143 -12.94 2.63 -13.63
CA GLU A 143 -13.16 1.28 -14.15
C GLU A 143 -12.97 0.17 -13.11
N GLU A 144 -12.73 0.52 -11.84
CA GLU A 144 -12.65 -0.47 -10.77
C GLU A 144 -13.98 -1.21 -10.65
N ASN A 145 -13.93 -2.53 -10.81
CA ASN A 145 -15.11 -3.37 -10.75
C ASN A 145 -14.75 -4.81 -10.34
N THR A 146 -15.73 -5.52 -9.79
CA THR A 146 -15.65 -6.93 -9.42
C THR A 146 -16.83 -7.67 -10.05
N ASN A 147 -16.64 -8.91 -10.50
CA ASN A 147 -17.72 -9.71 -11.02
C ASN A 147 -18.76 -10.00 -9.93
N ASP A 148 -20.04 -10.01 -10.28
CA ASP A 148 -21.14 -10.28 -9.33
C ASP A 148 -20.98 -11.62 -8.61
N ALA A 149 -20.47 -12.64 -9.29
CA ALA A 149 -20.18 -13.96 -8.70
C ALA A 149 -19.10 -13.90 -7.61
N ASP A 150 -18.05 -13.11 -7.82
CA ASP A 150 -16.97 -12.92 -6.84
C ASP A 150 -17.47 -12.11 -5.63
N ILE A 151 -18.33 -11.12 -5.86
CA ILE A 151 -18.99 -10.36 -4.79
C ILE A 151 -19.88 -11.28 -3.96
N ALA A 152 -20.72 -12.09 -4.62
CA ALA A 152 -21.60 -13.03 -3.93
C ALA A 152 -20.82 -14.06 -3.10
N ALA A 153 -19.74 -14.61 -3.66
CA ALA A 153 -18.87 -15.54 -2.95
C ALA A 153 -18.20 -14.88 -1.73
N GLY A 154 -17.71 -13.66 -1.88
CA GLY A 154 -17.09 -12.90 -0.79
C GLY A 154 -18.08 -12.59 0.34
N VAL A 155 -19.32 -12.19 0.01
CA VAL A 155 -20.39 -11.92 0.99
C VAL A 155 -20.79 -13.20 1.71
N GLN A 156 -20.99 -14.31 0.98
CA GLN A 156 -21.32 -15.60 1.58
C GLN A 156 -20.22 -16.06 2.53
N PHE A 157 -18.96 -15.99 2.09
CA PHE A 157 -17.83 -16.37 2.91
C PHE A 157 -17.70 -15.49 4.17
N LEU A 158 -17.95 -14.19 4.06
CA LEU A 158 -17.97 -13.29 5.22
C LEU A 158 -19.06 -13.70 6.21
N LEU A 159 -20.27 -13.95 5.72
CA LEU A 159 -21.39 -14.39 6.56
C LEU A 159 -21.06 -15.69 7.30
N ASP A 160 -20.57 -16.69 6.58
CA ASP A 160 -20.23 -18.00 7.14
C ASP A 160 -19.10 -17.88 8.17
N THR A 161 -18.10 -17.03 7.90
CA THR A 161 -17.00 -16.73 8.83
C THR A 161 -17.52 -16.11 10.12
N VAL A 162 -18.42 -15.11 10.03
CA VAL A 162 -19.01 -14.46 11.21
C VAL A 162 -19.84 -15.44 12.03
N LEU A 163 -20.64 -16.27 11.38
CA LEU A 163 -21.45 -17.29 12.07
C LEU A 163 -20.57 -18.33 12.79
N HIS A 164 -19.49 -18.76 12.14
CA HIS A 164 -18.52 -19.69 12.74
C HIS A 164 -17.86 -19.07 13.99
N GLU A 165 -17.37 -17.84 13.89
CA GLU A 165 -16.74 -17.13 15.00
C GLU A 165 -17.72 -16.93 16.19
N LEU A 166 -18.98 -16.64 15.94
CA LEU A 166 -20.00 -16.51 17.00
C LEU A 166 -20.28 -17.83 17.72
N HIS A 167 -20.07 -18.98 17.09
CA HIS A 167 -20.21 -20.29 17.71
C HIS A 167 -19.00 -20.71 18.53
N GLU A 168 -17.79 -20.27 18.14
CA GLU A 168 -16.55 -20.57 18.85
C GLU A 168 -16.37 -19.76 20.14
N VAL A 169 -17.04 -18.62 20.29
CA VAL A 169 -16.97 -17.72 21.45
C VAL A 169 -17.88 -18.18 22.62
N LYS A 170 -18.56 -19.32 22.48
CA LYS A 170 -19.34 -19.95 23.59
C LYS A 170 -18.50 -20.99 24.32
#